data_9ef0aad9447586edc4725300473cd3c0
#
_entry.id   9ef0aad9447586edc4725300473cd3c0
#
_cell.length_a   1.000
_cell.length_b   1.000
_cell.length_c   1.000
_cell.angle_alpha   90.00
_cell.angle_beta   90.00
_cell.angle_gamma   90.00
#
_symmetry.space_group_name_H-M   'P 1'
#
loop_
_entity.id
_entity.type
_entity.pdbx_description
1 polymer ?
#
loop_
_entity_poly.entity_id
_entity_poly.type
_entity_poly.pdbx_seq_one_letter_code
_entity_poly.pdbx_strand_id
1 'polypeptide(L)'
;MAKKIMVIDDDPIIVKYLVTLFSDNGYETCSASDGVQALEAVKTARPDLITLDLEMPQEWGPRFYRKLSKDAELKKIPVIVISGLAGQHAVKDAVAFIRKPFDLDKLLGIVKKTIG
;
A
#
# COMPACT_ATOMS: atom_id res chain seq x y z
N MET A 1 -3.06 5.93 19.95
CA MET A 1 -1.82 5.77 19.17
C MET A 1 -2.13 5.93 17.70
N ALA A 2 -1.18 6.51 16.96
CA ALA A 2 -1.38 6.71 15.54
C ALA A 2 -1.34 5.38 14.80
N LYS A 3 -2.19 5.25 13.79
CA LYS A 3 -2.14 4.12 12.86
C LYS A 3 -0.98 4.31 11.89
N LYS A 4 -0.39 3.23 11.44
CA LYS A 4 0.77 3.24 10.55
C LYS A 4 0.38 2.77 9.15
N ILE A 5 0.78 3.53 8.15
CA ILE A 5 0.55 3.19 6.73
C ILE A 5 1.90 2.97 6.06
N MET A 6 2.03 1.82 5.38
CA MET A 6 3.21 1.55 4.56
C MET A 6 2.89 1.87 3.11
N VAL A 7 3.73 2.68 2.49
CA VAL A 7 3.63 3.06 1.08
C VAL A 7 4.64 2.25 0.29
N ILE A 8 4.16 1.43 -0.65
CA ILE A 8 5.02 0.61 -1.51
C ILE A 8 4.85 1.06 -2.95
N ASP A 9 5.87 1.73 -3.48
CA ASP A 9 5.89 2.26 -4.84
C ASP A 9 7.35 2.49 -5.22
N ASP A 10 7.72 2.22 -6.46
CA ASP A 10 9.10 2.42 -6.92
C ASP A 10 9.36 3.86 -7.39
N ASP A 11 8.32 4.69 -7.50
CA ASP A 11 8.46 6.10 -7.87
C ASP A 11 8.66 6.95 -6.61
N PRO A 12 9.85 7.51 -6.40
CA PRO A 12 10.13 8.29 -5.18
C PRO A 12 9.26 9.53 -5.05
N ILE A 13 8.78 10.08 -6.16
CA ILE A 13 7.89 11.26 -6.12
C ILE A 13 6.53 10.86 -5.55
N ILE A 14 5.98 9.74 -5.97
CA ILE A 14 4.71 9.22 -5.46
C ILE A 14 4.86 8.85 -3.99
N VAL A 15 5.94 8.18 -3.62
CA VAL A 15 6.20 7.81 -2.21
C VAL A 15 6.20 9.06 -1.34
N LYS A 16 6.96 10.08 -1.72
CA LYS A 16 7.04 11.32 -0.94
C LYS A 16 5.67 11.99 -0.82
N TYR A 17 4.92 12.02 -1.90
CA TYR A 17 3.60 12.61 -1.94
C TYR A 17 2.63 11.92 -0.99
N LEU A 18 2.57 10.60 -1.04
CA LEU A 18 1.69 9.82 -0.18
C LEU A 18 2.12 9.86 1.28
N VAL A 19 3.41 9.76 1.54
CA VAL A 19 3.94 9.87 2.91
C VAL A 19 3.58 11.21 3.52
N THR A 20 3.75 12.30 2.78
CA THR A 20 3.39 13.64 3.24
C THR A 20 1.89 13.74 3.50
N LEU A 21 1.07 13.24 2.58
CA LEU A 21 -0.38 13.25 2.71
C LEU A 21 -0.83 12.56 4.00
N PHE A 22 -0.33 11.34 4.22
CA PHE A 22 -0.74 10.57 5.40
C PHE A 22 -0.20 11.17 6.69
N SER A 23 1.06 11.62 6.69
CA SER A 23 1.63 12.27 7.87
C SER A 23 0.87 13.52 8.26
N ASP A 24 0.48 14.33 7.28
CA ASP A 24 -0.30 15.55 7.53
C ASP A 24 -1.69 15.24 8.09
N ASN A 25 -2.16 14.03 7.92
CA ASN A 25 -3.47 13.59 8.42
C ASN A 25 -3.38 12.73 9.68
N GLY A 26 -2.25 12.74 10.36
CA GLY A 26 -2.10 12.11 11.66
C GLY A 26 -1.68 10.64 11.65
N TYR A 27 -1.27 10.10 10.52
CA TYR A 27 -0.80 8.72 10.43
C TYR A 27 0.72 8.65 10.55
N GLU A 28 1.22 7.58 11.15
CA GLU A 28 2.62 7.22 11.02
C GLU A 28 2.83 6.59 9.65
N THR A 29 4.01 6.75 9.08
CA THR A 29 4.30 6.25 7.75
C THR A 29 5.63 5.51 7.69
N CYS A 30 5.70 4.54 6.79
CA CYS A 30 6.93 3.91 6.37
C CYS A 30 6.80 3.60 4.88
N SER A 31 7.90 3.29 4.22
CA SER A 31 7.86 3.08 2.77
C SER A 31 8.85 2.02 2.33
N ALA A 32 8.62 1.46 1.16
CA ALA A 32 9.53 0.56 0.49
C ALA A 32 9.45 0.82 -1.01
N SER A 33 10.58 0.71 -1.71
CA SER A 33 10.68 1.03 -3.12
C SER A 33 10.72 -0.20 -4.03
N ASP A 34 10.78 -1.39 -3.47
CA ASP A 34 10.73 -2.64 -4.24
C ASP A 34 10.10 -3.76 -3.39
N GLY A 35 9.76 -4.85 -4.06
CA GLY A 35 9.04 -5.94 -3.40
C GLY A 35 9.86 -6.74 -2.40
N VAL A 36 11.16 -6.85 -2.62
CA VAL A 36 12.04 -7.55 -1.66
C VAL A 36 12.14 -6.76 -0.36
N GLN A 37 12.41 -5.47 -0.48
CA GLN A 37 12.49 -4.56 0.65
C GLN A 37 11.14 -4.51 1.38
N ALA A 38 10.04 -4.50 0.63
CA ALA A 38 8.70 -4.44 1.18
C ALA A 38 8.37 -5.65 2.06
N LEU A 39 8.75 -6.86 1.63
CA LEU A 39 8.49 -8.07 2.41
C LEU A 39 9.20 -8.04 3.76
N GLU A 40 10.45 -7.61 3.79
CA GLU A 40 11.18 -7.48 5.03
C GLU A 40 10.60 -6.37 5.90
N ALA A 41 10.30 -5.23 5.29
CA ALA A 41 9.78 -4.08 6.00
C ALA A 41 8.41 -4.36 6.64
N VAL A 42 7.52 -5.07 5.96
CA VAL A 42 6.19 -5.36 6.48
C VAL A 42 6.25 -6.26 7.71
N LYS A 43 7.17 -7.21 7.73
CA LYS A 43 7.36 -8.11 8.88
C LYS A 43 7.84 -7.35 10.11
N THR A 44 8.70 -6.36 9.91
CA THR A 44 9.27 -5.56 10.99
C THR A 44 8.33 -4.46 11.45
N ALA A 45 7.80 -3.68 10.52
CA ALA A 45 7.00 -2.51 10.83
C ALA A 45 5.57 -2.84 11.25
N ARG A 46 5.01 -3.93 10.75
CA ARG A 46 3.63 -4.36 10.99
C ARG A 46 2.64 -3.20 10.83
N PRO A 47 2.51 -2.66 9.60
CA PRO A 47 1.62 -1.53 9.37
C PRO A 47 0.16 -1.92 9.56
N ASP A 48 -0.68 -0.93 9.79
CA ASP A 48 -2.12 -1.12 9.89
C ASP A 48 -2.79 -1.13 8.52
N LEU A 49 -2.12 -0.60 7.51
CA LEU A 49 -2.61 -0.55 6.14
C LEU A 49 -1.43 -0.41 5.18
N ILE A 50 -1.57 -0.98 4.00
CA ILE A 50 -0.57 -0.90 2.94
C ILE A 50 -1.19 -0.25 1.70
N THR A 51 -0.50 0.71 1.09
CA THR A 51 -0.79 1.14 -0.27
C THR A 51 0.24 0.49 -1.19
N LEU A 52 -0.22 -0.16 -2.24
CA LEU A 52 0.61 -0.97 -3.12
C LEU A 52 0.47 -0.57 -4.57
N ASP A 53 1.59 -0.23 -5.21
CA ASP A 53 1.66 -0.04 -6.65
C ASP A 53 1.90 -1.39 -7.33
N LEU A 54 1.14 -1.67 -8.38
CA LEU A 54 1.34 -2.90 -9.17
C LEU A 54 2.41 -2.75 -10.24
N GLU A 55 2.76 -1.51 -10.61
CA GLU A 55 3.66 -1.21 -11.71
C GLU A 55 5.13 -1.16 -11.28
N MET A 56 5.58 -2.12 -10.50
CA MET A 56 6.97 -2.22 -10.10
C MET A 56 7.72 -3.20 -11.00
N PRO A 57 9.06 -3.00 -11.19
CA PRO A 57 9.84 -3.92 -12.01
C PRO A 57 9.68 -5.37 -11.60
N GLN A 58 9.79 -6.30 -12.58
CA GLN A 58 9.74 -7.74 -12.36
C GLN A 58 8.42 -8.23 -11.72
N GLU A 59 7.34 -7.49 -11.95
CA GLU A 59 6.01 -7.82 -11.43
C GLU A 59 5.97 -7.92 -9.91
N TRP A 60 6.78 -7.13 -9.20
CA TRP A 60 6.87 -7.21 -7.75
C TRP A 60 5.59 -6.81 -7.02
N GLY A 61 4.74 -5.97 -7.62
CA GLY A 61 3.45 -5.65 -7.02
C GLY A 61 2.60 -6.90 -6.79
N PRO A 62 2.24 -7.65 -7.84
CA PRO A 62 1.50 -8.90 -7.71
C PRO A 62 2.24 -9.96 -6.89
N ARG A 63 3.56 -10.06 -7.05
CA ARG A 63 4.37 -11.02 -6.28
C ARG A 63 4.33 -10.74 -4.79
N PHE A 64 4.49 -9.48 -4.41
CA PHE A 64 4.40 -9.06 -3.01
C PHE A 64 3.03 -9.42 -2.44
N TYR A 65 1.98 -9.10 -3.18
CA TYR A 65 0.62 -9.37 -2.74
C TYR A 65 0.37 -10.86 -2.53
N ARG A 66 0.85 -11.71 -3.43
CA ARG A 66 0.72 -13.16 -3.29
C ARG A 66 1.44 -13.67 -2.04
N LYS A 67 2.65 -13.18 -1.79
CA LYS A 67 3.44 -13.60 -0.61
C LYS A 67 2.79 -13.11 0.68
N LEU A 68 2.28 -11.89 0.69
CA LEU A 68 1.54 -11.33 1.82
C LEU A 68 0.32 -12.21 2.14
N SER A 69 -0.42 -12.59 1.11
CA SER A 69 -1.66 -13.35 1.24
C SER A 69 -1.46 -14.78 1.77
N LYS A 70 -0.25 -15.31 1.67
CA LYS A 70 0.08 -16.64 2.16
C LYS A 70 0.52 -16.66 3.62
N ASP A 71 0.79 -15.50 4.20
CA ASP A 71 1.20 -15.40 5.60
C ASP A 71 -0.03 -15.20 6.47
N ALA A 72 -0.20 -16.08 7.47
CA ALA A 72 -1.40 -16.08 8.32
C ALA A 72 -1.61 -14.78 9.08
N GLU A 73 -0.53 -14.09 9.46
CA GLU A 73 -0.63 -12.82 10.17
C GLU A 73 -0.72 -11.64 9.20
N LEU A 74 0.16 -11.63 8.20
CA LEU A 74 0.26 -10.49 7.27
C LEU A 74 -0.94 -10.35 6.36
N LYS A 75 -1.61 -11.46 6.02
CA LYS A 75 -2.79 -11.39 5.15
C LYS A 75 -3.95 -10.59 5.75
N LYS A 76 -3.91 -10.34 7.05
CA LYS A 76 -4.94 -9.55 7.74
C LYS A 76 -4.77 -8.06 7.52
N ILE A 77 -3.60 -7.62 7.05
CA ILE A 77 -3.34 -6.21 6.80
C ILE A 77 -4.11 -5.77 5.55
N PRO A 78 -4.99 -4.77 5.65
CA PRO A 78 -5.72 -4.29 4.48
C PRO A 78 -4.79 -3.62 3.47
N VAL A 79 -5.03 -3.89 2.19
CA VAL A 79 -4.21 -3.37 1.09
C VAL A 79 -5.10 -2.54 0.17
N ILE A 80 -4.66 -1.31 -0.10
CA ILE A 80 -5.26 -0.46 -1.13
C ILE A 80 -4.28 -0.46 -2.31
N VAL A 81 -4.72 -0.93 -3.45
CA VAL A 81 -3.90 -0.95 -4.66
C VAL A 81 -4.05 0.37 -5.39
N ILE A 82 -2.93 1.00 -5.73
CA ILE A 82 -2.89 2.26 -6.48
C ILE A 82 -2.02 2.01 -7.72
N SER A 83 -2.65 2.01 -8.90
CA SER A 83 -1.92 1.64 -10.11
C SER A 83 -2.50 2.34 -11.34
N GLY A 84 -1.64 2.59 -12.33
CA GLY A 84 -2.06 3.10 -13.63
C GLY A 84 -2.58 2.01 -14.56
N LEU A 85 -2.31 0.74 -14.23
CA LEU A 85 -2.68 -0.39 -15.06
C LEU A 85 -3.90 -1.12 -14.49
N ALA A 86 -4.66 -1.76 -15.36
CA ALA A 86 -5.72 -2.66 -14.96
C ALA A 86 -5.08 -3.96 -14.45
N GLY A 87 -5.31 -4.30 -13.20
CA GLY A 87 -4.71 -5.48 -12.56
C GLY A 87 -5.55 -6.00 -11.43
N GLN A 88 -6.83 -5.66 -11.43
CA GLN A 88 -7.75 -6.00 -10.34
C GLN A 88 -7.83 -7.49 -10.07
N HIS A 89 -7.74 -8.31 -11.10
CA HIS A 89 -7.80 -9.76 -10.95
C HIS A 89 -6.60 -10.35 -10.20
N ALA A 90 -5.48 -9.62 -10.16
CA ALA A 90 -4.29 -10.07 -9.45
C ALA A 90 -4.37 -9.75 -7.95
N VAL A 91 -5.29 -8.88 -7.53
CA VAL A 91 -5.39 -8.37 -6.17
C VAL A 91 -6.86 -8.30 -5.73
N LYS A 92 -7.63 -9.29 -6.07
CA LYS A 92 -9.09 -9.31 -5.87
C LYS A 92 -9.54 -9.16 -4.42
N ASP A 93 -8.68 -9.51 -3.47
CA ASP A 93 -8.99 -9.41 -2.05
C ASP A 93 -8.54 -8.09 -1.44
N ALA A 94 -8.01 -7.17 -2.24
CA ALA A 94 -7.64 -5.85 -1.75
C ALA A 94 -8.90 -5.07 -1.33
N VAL A 95 -8.74 -4.18 -0.36
CA VAL A 95 -9.85 -3.34 0.12
C VAL A 95 -10.38 -2.43 -0.98
N ALA A 96 -9.47 -1.90 -1.79
CA ALA A 96 -9.83 -1.01 -2.88
C ALA A 96 -8.77 -1.05 -3.97
N PHE A 97 -9.18 -0.71 -5.18
CA PHE A 97 -8.31 -0.54 -6.33
C PHE A 97 -8.52 0.87 -6.86
N ILE A 98 -7.46 1.70 -6.80
CA ILE A 98 -7.52 3.10 -7.21
C ILE A 98 -6.60 3.29 -8.41
N ARG A 99 -7.11 3.87 -9.49
CA ARG A 99 -6.32 4.13 -10.69
C ARG A 99 -5.59 5.47 -10.58
N LYS A 100 -4.36 5.49 -11.07
CA LYS A 100 -3.60 6.73 -11.23
C LYS A 100 -4.08 7.45 -12.50
N PRO A 101 -4.16 8.78 -12.52
CA PRO A 101 -4.01 9.67 -11.38
C PRO A 101 -5.21 9.56 -10.43
N PHE A 102 -4.97 9.74 -9.14
CA PHE A 102 -6.00 9.50 -8.12
C PHE A 102 -6.41 10.78 -7.39
N ASP A 103 -7.61 10.74 -6.84
CA ASP A 103 -8.17 11.81 -6.03
C ASP A 103 -7.74 11.61 -4.57
N LEU A 104 -7.09 12.61 -3.98
CA LEU A 104 -6.59 12.54 -2.61
C LEU A 104 -7.70 12.36 -1.59
N ASP A 105 -8.80 13.07 -1.75
CA ASP A 105 -9.92 13.00 -0.81
C ASP A 105 -10.56 11.61 -0.83
N LYS A 106 -10.65 11.02 -2.01
CA LYS A 106 -11.17 9.66 -2.16
C LYS A 106 -10.25 8.65 -1.47
N LEU A 107 -8.95 8.77 -1.67
CA LEU A 107 -7.96 7.90 -1.02
C LEU A 107 -8.02 8.03 0.50
N LEU A 108 -8.00 9.25 1.02
CA LEU A 108 -8.10 9.49 2.46
C LEU A 108 -9.41 8.98 3.03
N GLY A 109 -10.51 9.13 2.30
CA GLY A 109 -11.80 8.60 2.73
C GLY A 109 -11.77 7.10 2.91
N ILE A 110 -11.16 6.38 1.97
CA ILE A 110 -11.04 4.93 2.06
C ILE A 110 -10.14 4.53 3.23
N VAL A 111 -9.02 5.22 3.42
CA VAL A 111 -8.11 4.96 4.55
C VAL A 111 -8.84 5.14 5.88
N LYS A 112 -9.51 6.26 6.06
CA LYS A 112 -10.23 6.57 7.32
C LYS A 112 -11.34 5.57 7.59
N LYS A 113 -12.04 5.13 6.55
CA LYS A 113 -13.10 4.13 6.69
C LYS A 113 -12.53 2.76 7.05
N THR A 114 -11.32 2.46 6.60
CA THR A 114 -10.69 1.15 6.79
C THR A 114 -10.03 1.02 8.16
N ILE A 115 -9.26 2.01 8.57
CA ILE A 115 -8.46 1.92 9.81
C ILE A 115 -8.72 3.06 10.81
N GLY A 116 -9.54 4.02 10.45
CA GLY A 116 -9.77 5.18 11.31
C GLY A 116 -8.70 6.24 11.11
#